data_4ce5b7d93a5495bc61e51bf398520321
#
_entry.id   4ce5b7d93a5495bc61e51bf398520321
#
_cell.length_a   1.000
_cell.length_b   1.000
_cell.length_c   1.000
_cell.angle_alpha   90.00
_cell.angle_beta   90.00
_cell.angle_gamma   90.00
#
_symmetry.space_group_name_H-M   'P 1'
#
loop_
_entity.id
_entity.type
_entity.pdbx_description
1 polymer ?
#
loop_
_entity_poly.entity_id
_entity_poly.type
_entity_poly.pdbx_seq_one_letter_code
_entity_poly.pdbx_strand_id
1 'polypeptide(L)'
;PVTDRAGLAGKTLATQDGSSSIDCLNKAVDFKASLGNVKLYGDNVAALMDLELGRVDAVLVDSSVGRYYMQKKQGIFKVIDKNMGEEEFGVGMRQEDTLLRDKLNSVLKQMSEDGTTAKISQKWFGEDISVKL
;
A
#
# COMPACT_ATOMS: atom_id res chain seq x y z
N PRO A 1 -4.65 -2.16 22.25
CA PRO A 1 -3.95 -1.97 20.98
C PRO A 1 -4.64 -2.80 19.90
N VAL A 2 -4.91 -2.21 18.74
CA VAL A 2 -5.46 -2.93 17.58
C VAL A 2 -4.39 -3.88 17.06
N THR A 3 -4.68 -5.16 16.97
CA THR A 3 -3.73 -6.20 16.54
C THR A 3 -4.11 -6.85 15.21
N ASP A 4 -5.37 -6.72 14.82
CA ASP A 4 -5.95 -7.31 13.61
C ASP A 4 -7.10 -6.46 13.10
N ARG A 5 -7.72 -6.90 12.00
CA ARG A 5 -8.86 -6.23 11.36
C ARG A 5 -10.10 -6.19 12.27
N ALA A 6 -10.34 -7.24 13.04
CA ALA A 6 -11.50 -7.31 13.96
C ALA A 6 -11.42 -6.25 15.05
N GLY A 7 -10.20 -5.93 15.52
CA GLY A 7 -9.96 -4.88 16.50
C GLY A 7 -10.25 -3.45 16.01
N LEU A 8 -10.56 -3.28 14.72
CA LEU A 8 -11.00 -1.99 14.14
C LEU A 8 -12.53 -1.77 14.24
N ALA A 9 -13.30 -2.71 14.76
CA ALA A 9 -14.74 -2.52 14.94
C ALA A 9 -15.02 -1.27 15.79
N GLY A 10 -15.91 -0.41 15.31
CA GLY A 10 -16.26 0.87 15.95
C GLY A 10 -15.19 1.97 15.87
N LYS A 11 -14.06 1.72 15.20
CA LYS A 11 -12.92 2.63 15.09
C LYS A 11 -12.95 3.47 13.80
N THR A 12 -12.11 4.49 13.74
CA THR A 12 -11.96 5.36 12.56
C THR A 12 -10.83 4.85 11.66
N LEU A 13 -11.18 4.47 10.44
CA LEU A 13 -10.23 4.13 9.37
C LEU A 13 -10.06 5.31 8.43
N ALA A 14 -8.82 5.69 8.14
CA ALA A 14 -8.49 6.69 7.13
C ALA A 14 -8.04 6.04 5.82
N THR A 15 -8.32 6.67 4.70
CA THR A 15 -7.79 6.28 3.38
C THR A 15 -7.79 7.48 2.44
N GLN A 16 -7.02 7.40 1.35
CA GLN A 16 -7.02 8.43 0.32
C GLN A 16 -8.28 8.32 -0.54
N ASP A 17 -8.93 9.47 -0.77
CA ASP A 17 -10.09 9.58 -1.66
C ASP A 17 -9.70 9.29 -3.11
N GLY A 18 -10.59 8.62 -3.86
CA GLY A 18 -10.36 8.26 -5.25
C GLY A 18 -9.22 7.26 -5.48
N SER A 19 -8.73 6.56 -4.45
CA SER A 19 -7.69 5.54 -4.57
C SER A 19 -8.28 4.12 -4.70
N SER A 20 -7.46 3.19 -5.21
CA SER A 20 -7.79 1.75 -5.19
C SER A 20 -8.05 1.21 -3.78
N SER A 21 -7.45 1.81 -2.76
CA SER A 21 -7.69 1.45 -1.36
C SER A 21 -9.16 1.65 -0.95
N ILE A 22 -9.82 2.74 -1.39
CA ILE A 22 -11.26 2.92 -1.11
C ILE A 22 -12.12 1.91 -1.87
N ASP A 23 -11.70 1.51 -3.07
CA ASP A 23 -12.40 0.48 -3.84
C ASP A 23 -12.29 -0.89 -3.16
N CYS A 24 -11.11 -1.24 -2.64
CA CYS A 24 -10.92 -2.45 -1.83
C CYS A 24 -11.79 -2.43 -0.57
N LEU A 25 -11.85 -1.29 0.12
CA LEU A 25 -12.72 -1.14 1.29
C LEU A 25 -14.21 -1.30 0.94
N ASN A 26 -14.64 -0.75 -0.18
CA ASN A 26 -16.03 -0.85 -0.65
C ASN A 26 -16.43 -2.28 -1.00
N LYS A 27 -15.48 -3.10 -1.47
CA LYS A 27 -15.71 -4.54 -1.73
C LYS A 27 -15.78 -5.35 -0.42
N ALA A 28 -15.11 -4.91 0.63
CA ALA A 28 -15.12 -5.54 1.96
C ALA A 28 -16.30 -5.03 2.81
N VAL A 29 -17.54 -5.31 2.36
CA VAL A 29 -18.78 -4.72 2.86
C VAL A 29 -18.95 -4.90 4.38
N ASP A 30 -18.77 -6.12 4.88
CA ASP A 30 -18.96 -6.44 6.30
C ASP A 30 -17.90 -5.73 7.17
N PHE A 31 -16.65 -5.69 6.69
CA PHE A 31 -15.60 -4.98 7.39
C PHE A 31 -15.88 -3.48 7.41
N LYS A 32 -16.24 -2.89 6.26
CA LYS A 32 -16.60 -1.46 6.20
C LYS A 32 -17.75 -1.12 7.13
N ALA A 33 -18.79 -1.97 7.19
CA ALA A 33 -19.94 -1.78 8.05
C ALA A 33 -19.61 -1.90 9.55
N SER A 34 -18.54 -2.64 9.91
CA SER A 34 -18.09 -2.77 11.30
C SER A 34 -17.34 -1.54 11.81
N LEU A 35 -16.84 -0.67 10.93
CA LEU A 35 -16.10 0.54 11.29
C LEU A 35 -17.03 1.61 11.90
N GLY A 36 -16.52 2.37 12.86
CA GLY A 36 -17.24 3.51 13.42
C GLY A 36 -17.28 4.71 12.45
N ASN A 37 -16.18 4.91 11.71
CA ASN A 37 -16.10 5.97 10.70
C ASN A 37 -15.04 5.63 9.64
N VAL A 38 -15.25 6.14 8.42
CA VAL A 38 -14.24 6.15 7.33
C VAL A 38 -13.95 7.60 6.98
N LYS A 39 -12.71 8.04 7.23
CA LYS A 39 -12.27 9.41 6.94
C LYS A 39 -11.46 9.45 5.66
N LEU A 40 -11.91 10.25 4.69
CA LEU A 40 -11.24 10.41 3.41
C LEU A 40 -10.27 11.58 3.43
N TYR A 41 -9.10 11.40 2.81
CA TYR A 41 -8.04 12.40 2.72
C TYR A 41 -7.67 12.66 1.26
N GLY A 42 -7.21 13.85 0.95
CA GLY A 42 -6.71 14.18 -0.39
C GLY A 42 -5.40 13.47 -0.76
N ASP A 43 -4.62 13.05 0.26
CA ASP A 43 -3.39 12.30 0.08
C ASP A 43 -3.08 11.37 1.27
N ASN A 44 -2.21 10.39 1.03
CA ASN A 44 -1.83 9.40 2.04
C ASN A 44 -0.95 9.99 3.16
N VAL A 45 -0.20 11.08 2.89
CA VAL A 45 0.68 11.69 3.90
C VAL A 45 -0.15 12.29 5.02
N ALA A 46 -1.21 13.04 4.66
CA ALA A 46 -2.13 13.63 5.64
C ALA A 46 -2.83 12.55 6.48
N ALA A 47 -3.25 11.43 5.87
CA ALA A 47 -3.84 10.31 6.59
C ALA A 47 -2.86 9.68 7.60
N LEU A 48 -1.59 9.46 7.19
CA LEU A 48 -0.54 8.90 8.06
C LEU A 48 -0.13 9.86 9.18
N MET A 49 -0.13 11.18 8.91
CA MET A 49 0.10 12.18 9.97
C MET A 49 -1.01 12.16 11.02
N ASP A 50 -2.27 12.04 10.61
CA ASP A 50 -3.39 11.95 11.55
C ASP A 50 -3.38 10.63 12.33
N LEU A 51 -2.88 9.53 11.74
CA LEU A 51 -2.64 8.29 12.47
C LEU A 51 -1.55 8.46 13.54
N GLU A 52 -0.42 9.09 13.20
CA GLU A 52 0.67 9.36 14.13
C GLU A 52 0.21 10.23 15.32
N LEU A 53 -0.68 11.19 15.05
CA LEU A 53 -1.26 12.09 16.06
C LEU A 53 -2.44 11.45 16.84
N GLY A 54 -2.84 10.22 16.53
CA GLY A 54 -3.94 9.53 17.17
C GLY A 54 -5.33 10.09 16.83
N ARG A 55 -5.48 10.83 15.75
CA ARG A 55 -6.77 11.40 15.28
C ARG A 55 -7.59 10.38 14.47
N VAL A 56 -6.96 9.33 14.00
CA VAL A 56 -7.57 8.15 13.39
C VAL A 56 -6.90 6.90 13.98
N ASP A 57 -7.58 5.76 13.94
CA ASP A 57 -7.10 4.53 14.57
C ASP A 57 -6.28 3.65 13.61
N ALA A 58 -6.55 3.77 12.32
CA ALA A 58 -5.83 3.03 11.26
C ALA A 58 -5.86 3.79 9.94
N VAL A 59 -4.93 3.45 9.05
CA VAL A 59 -4.90 3.90 7.65
C VAL A 59 -4.90 2.68 6.74
N LEU A 60 -5.81 2.66 5.77
CA LEU A 60 -5.77 1.76 4.64
C LEU A 60 -5.02 2.45 3.50
N VAL A 61 -3.91 1.90 3.11
CA VAL A 61 -2.99 2.49 2.14
C VAL A 61 -2.30 1.38 1.36
N ASP A 62 -1.87 1.68 0.15
CA ASP A 62 -1.01 0.82 -0.64
C ASP A 62 0.24 0.37 0.16
N SER A 63 0.62 -0.90 0.00
CA SER A 63 1.73 -1.48 0.77
C SER A 63 3.06 -0.79 0.50
N SER A 64 3.32 -0.33 -0.72
CA SER A 64 4.53 0.39 -1.09
C SER A 64 4.64 1.72 -0.36
N VAL A 65 3.55 2.48 -0.28
CA VAL A 65 3.47 3.76 0.43
C VAL A 65 3.59 3.53 1.94
N GLY A 66 2.80 2.63 2.50
CA GLY A 66 2.81 2.34 3.93
C GLY A 66 4.19 1.92 4.42
N ARG A 67 4.84 0.97 3.73
CA ARG A 67 6.18 0.48 4.09
C ARG A 67 7.26 1.53 3.93
N TYR A 68 7.21 2.37 2.88
CA TYR A 68 8.12 3.48 2.73
C TYR A 68 8.09 4.41 3.95
N TYR A 69 6.89 4.79 4.42
CA TYR A 69 6.77 5.64 5.61
C TYR A 69 7.18 4.93 6.90
N MET A 70 6.95 3.62 7.02
CA MET A 70 7.46 2.82 8.14
C MET A 70 8.99 2.82 8.19
N GLN A 71 9.67 2.76 7.06
CA GLN A 71 11.15 2.89 6.99
C GLN A 71 11.61 4.29 7.39
N LYS A 72 10.88 5.33 7.02
CA LYS A 72 11.21 6.72 7.38
C LYS A 72 10.93 7.03 8.86
N LYS A 73 9.90 6.40 9.45
CA LYS A 73 9.43 6.63 10.82
C LYS A 73 9.38 5.30 11.57
N GLN A 74 10.57 4.75 11.86
CA GLN A 74 10.69 3.45 12.50
C GLN A 74 10.03 3.44 13.88
N GLY A 75 9.29 2.37 14.16
CA GLY A 75 8.62 2.17 15.46
C GLY A 75 7.31 2.95 15.67
N ILE A 76 6.92 3.83 14.74
CA ILE A 76 5.67 4.61 14.85
C ILE A 76 4.46 3.80 14.35
N PHE A 77 4.61 3.10 13.23
CA PHE A 77 3.53 2.36 12.58
C PHE A 77 3.78 0.85 12.61
N LYS A 78 2.71 0.09 12.56
CA LYS A 78 2.74 -1.36 12.35
C LYS A 78 1.69 -1.78 11.33
N VAL A 79 1.96 -2.84 10.60
CA VAL A 79 0.97 -3.49 9.73
C VAL A 79 0.16 -4.46 10.58
N ILE A 80 -1.17 -4.32 10.57
CA ILE A 80 -2.11 -5.19 11.30
C ILE A 80 -2.79 -6.21 10.38
N ASP A 81 -2.86 -5.93 9.09
CA ASP A 81 -3.39 -6.83 8.07
C ASP A 81 -2.65 -6.58 6.76
N LYS A 82 -2.18 -7.64 6.13
CA LYS A 82 -1.38 -7.55 4.91
C LYS A 82 -2.22 -7.70 3.64
N ASN A 83 -3.52 -8.01 3.74
CA ASN A 83 -4.24 -8.56 2.60
C ASN A 83 -5.69 -8.04 2.49
N MET A 84 -5.82 -6.75 2.21
CA MET A 84 -7.12 -6.14 1.84
C MET A 84 -7.41 -6.25 0.34
N GLY A 85 -6.42 -6.60 -0.47
CA GLY A 85 -6.47 -6.74 -1.93
C GLY A 85 -5.06 -6.85 -2.51
N GLU A 86 -4.96 -7.31 -3.74
CA GLU A 86 -3.72 -7.34 -4.50
C GLU A 86 -3.81 -6.34 -5.65
N GLU A 87 -2.72 -5.64 -5.90
CA GLU A 87 -2.58 -4.68 -6.99
C GLU A 87 -1.31 -4.94 -7.76
N GLU A 88 -1.40 -4.78 -9.08
CA GLU A 88 -0.25 -4.82 -9.95
C GLU A 88 0.14 -3.39 -10.36
N PHE A 89 1.42 -3.08 -10.27
CA PHE A 89 1.97 -1.84 -10.77
C PHE A 89 2.55 -2.05 -12.16
N GLY A 90 2.25 -1.14 -13.07
CA GLY A 90 2.76 -1.16 -14.43
C GLY A 90 3.39 0.17 -14.81
N VAL A 91 4.26 0.13 -15.81
CA VAL A 91 4.82 1.34 -16.44
C VAL A 91 3.98 1.69 -17.66
N GLY A 92 3.31 2.84 -17.61
CA GLY A 92 2.57 3.37 -18.74
C GLY A 92 3.52 3.97 -19.78
N MET A 93 3.25 3.71 -21.07
CA MET A 93 3.98 4.29 -22.20
C MET A 93 3.04 4.48 -23.40
N ARG A 94 3.51 5.18 -24.42
CA ARG A 94 2.70 5.34 -25.65
C ARG A 94 2.53 3.98 -26.33
N GLN A 95 1.39 3.78 -26.99
CA GLN A 95 1.03 2.50 -27.62
C GLN A 95 2.02 2.08 -28.71
N GLU A 96 2.61 3.04 -29.42
CA GLU A 96 3.59 2.82 -30.49
C GLU A 96 5.01 2.51 -30.00
N ASP A 97 5.32 2.75 -28.71
CA ASP A 97 6.67 2.54 -28.15
C ASP A 97 6.94 1.06 -27.84
N THR A 98 6.65 0.17 -28.77
CA THR A 98 6.74 -1.29 -28.60
C THR A 98 8.16 -1.76 -28.30
N LEU A 99 9.17 -1.19 -28.97
CA LEU A 99 10.58 -1.53 -28.71
C LEU A 99 11.02 -1.15 -27.30
N LEU A 100 10.58 0.02 -26.80
CA LEU A 100 10.87 0.45 -25.44
C LEU A 100 10.20 -0.47 -24.44
N ARG A 101 8.92 -0.81 -24.64
CA ARG A 101 8.17 -1.74 -23.81
C ARG A 101 8.89 -3.10 -23.70
N ASP A 102 9.26 -3.66 -24.83
CA ASP A 102 9.87 -4.99 -24.89
C ASP A 102 11.26 -5.00 -24.22
N LYS A 103 12.02 -3.92 -24.41
CA LYS A 103 13.32 -3.74 -23.74
C LYS A 103 13.15 -3.59 -22.23
N LEU A 104 12.19 -2.77 -21.78
CA LEU A 104 11.91 -2.57 -20.37
C LEU A 104 11.48 -3.89 -19.70
N ASN A 105 10.53 -4.61 -20.31
CA ASN A 105 10.09 -5.91 -19.79
C ASN A 105 11.25 -6.92 -19.68
N SER A 106 12.12 -6.97 -20.69
CA SER A 106 13.31 -7.84 -20.65
C SER A 106 14.25 -7.48 -19.50
N VAL A 107 14.50 -6.18 -19.27
CA VAL A 107 15.36 -5.72 -18.17
C VAL A 107 14.72 -5.99 -16.81
N LEU A 108 13.43 -5.73 -16.65
CA LEU A 108 12.71 -6.01 -15.39
C LEU A 108 12.74 -7.51 -15.05
N LYS A 109 12.56 -8.37 -16.06
CA LYS A 109 12.68 -9.82 -15.88
C LYS A 109 14.09 -10.20 -15.43
N GLN A 110 15.13 -9.70 -16.07
CA GLN A 110 16.52 -9.95 -15.69
C GLN A 110 16.79 -9.48 -14.25
N MET A 111 16.29 -8.28 -13.86
CA MET A 111 16.42 -7.75 -12.50
C MET A 111 15.68 -8.59 -11.46
N SER A 112 14.56 -9.21 -11.84
CA SER A 112 13.84 -10.17 -10.99
C SER A 112 14.65 -11.46 -10.79
N GLU A 113 15.24 -11.98 -11.85
CA GLU A 113 16.02 -13.22 -11.84
C GLU A 113 17.36 -13.09 -11.09
N ASP A 114 18.06 -11.95 -11.22
CA ASP A 114 19.36 -11.70 -10.57
C ASP A 114 19.25 -11.16 -9.14
N GLY A 115 18.03 -10.94 -8.64
CA GLY A 115 17.74 -10.45 -7.29
C GLY A 115 17.88 -8.95 -7.12
N THR A 116 18.07 -8.19 -8.20
CA THR A 116 18.16 -6.71 -8.13
C THR A 116 16.88 -6.08 -7.62
N THR A 117 15.71 -6.55 -8.09
CA THR A 117 14.41 -6.07 -7.60
C THR A 117 14.21 -6.31 -6.10
N ALA A 118 14.60 -7.51 -5.62
CA ALA A 118 14.53 -7.83 -4.19
C ALA A 118 15.41 -6.91 -3.34
N LYS A 119 16.63 -6.62 -3.79
CA LYS A 119 17.55 -5.69 -3.10
C LYS A 119 17.00 -4.25 -3.05
N ILE A 120 16.40 -3.77 -4.14
CA ILE A 120 15.77 -2.47 -4.20
C ILE A 120 14.57 -2.43 -3.25
N SER A 121 13.72 -3.45 -3.29
CA SER A 121 12.57 -3.59 -2.42
C SER A 121 12.97 -3.57 -0.94
N GLN A 122 13.95 -4.36 -0.56
CA GLN A 122 14.49 -4.40 0.81
C GLN A 122 15.01 -3.02 1.26
N LYS A 123 15.70 -2.30 0.37
CA LYS A 123 16.24 -0.96 0.69
C LYS A 123 15.16 0.06 0.98
N TRP A 124 14.09 0.09 0.18
CA TRP A 124 13.09 1.14 0.24
C TRP A 124 11.91 0.82 1.14
N PHE A 125 11.56 -0.46 1.29
CA PHE A 125 10.36 -0.93 1.99
C PHE A 125 10.65 -1.78 3.24
N GLY A 126 11.93 -2.13 3.47
CA GLY A 126 12.35 -2.93 4.63
C GLY A 126 12.07 -4.44 4.48
N GLU A 127 11.40 -4.84 3.41
CA GLU A 127 11.18 -6.23 3.03
C GLU A 127 11.04 -6.36 1.51
N ASP A 128 11.16 -7.58 1.02
CA ASP A 128 10.94 -7.87 -0.40
C ASP A 128 9.43 -7.99 -0.67
N ILE A 129 8.88 -6.96 -1.32
CA ILE A 129 7.50 -6.93 -1.82
C ILE A 129 7.45 -7.02 -3.36
N SER A 130 8.58 -7.37 -4.00
CA SER A 130 8.63 -7.52 -5.45
C SER A 130 7.91 -8.79 -5.90
N VAL A 131 7.30 -8.74 -7.09
CA VAL A 131 6.77 -9.93 -7.76
C VAL A 131 7.87 -10.59 -8.60
N LYS A 132 7.80 -11.91 -8.72
CA LYS A 132 8.66 -12.66 -9.66
C LYS A 132 8.02 -12.56 -11.05
N LEU A 133 8.77 -12.01 -12.00
CA LEU A 133 8.39 -11.85 -13.40
C LEU A 133 8.85 -13.05 -14.25
#